data_0318f52b1b97b718f3149bbade2d1696
#
_entry.id   0318f52b1b97b718f3149bbade2d1696
#
_cell.length_a   1.000
_cell.length_b   1.000
_cell.length_c   1.000
_cell.angle_alpha   90.00
_cell.angle_beta   90.00
_cell.angle_gamma   90.00
#
_symmetry.space_group_name_H-M   'P 1'
#
loop_
_entity.id
_entity.type
_entity.pdbx_description
1 polymer ?
#
loop_
_entity_poly.entity_id
_entity_poly.type
_entity_poly.pdbx_seq_one_letter_code
_entity_poly.pdbx_strand_id
1 'polypeptide(L)'
;PRVLEDGQLKRMPFLKDHVEISPETGKLILPLTVDETVTQQLWRKSDQTRKNIVIGQRSEGINDLINTGDVLNAMMKDVFTDVNLYDNNIRLLQYQFISPLSSTDGIAFYRFFLTDTTMIDGDRCIEVQFTPNNAQDFGFSGELYVLADSTYRVKRVKMGVPMNTGINFVQSMKIDQTYEELPSGE
;
A
#
# COMPACT_ATOMS: atom_id res chain seq x y z
N PRO A 1 14.71 -0.47 -0.58
CA PRO A 1 15.87 -1.28 -0.11
C PRO A 1 16.80 -1.59 -1.27
N ARG A 2 18.09 -1.60 -1.03
CA ARG A 2 19.10 -1.95 -2.04
C ARG A 2 19.51 -3.42 -1.85
N VAL A 3 19.42 -4.21 -2.91
CA VAL A 3 19.92 -5.59 -2.90
C VAL A 3 21.44 -5.55 -2.80
N LEU A 4 22.01 -6.28 -1.84
CA LEU A 4 23.44 -6.37 -1.61
C LEU A 4 23.96 -7.74 -2.07
N GLU A 5 25.12 -7.74 -2.69
CA GLU A 5 25.87 -8.97 -2.96
C GLU A 5 26.81 -9.26 -1.78
N ASP A 6 27.03 -10.54 -1.50
CA ASP A 6 27.91 -10.99 -0.39
C ASP A 6 29.30 -10.34 -0.40
N GLY A 7 29.82 -10.01 -1.58
CA GLY A 7 31.10 -9.33 -1.74
C GLY A 7 31.13 -7.87 -1.26
N GLN A 8 29.97 -7.22 -1.24
CA GLN A 8 29.85 -5.81 -0.78
C GLN A 8 29.82 -5.72 0.73
N LEU A 9 29.15 -6.67 1.40
CA LEU A 9 29.08 -6.75 2.86
C LEU A 9 30.46 -6.98 3.51
N LYS A 10 31.33 -7.73 2.83
CA LYS A 10 32.72 -7.95 3.31
C LYS A 10 33.56 -6.67 3.32
N ARG A 11 33.23 -5.71 2.44
CA ARG A 11 33.93 -4.42 2.34
C ARG A 11 33.39 -3.36 3.30
N MET A 12 32.21 -3.58 3.85
CA MET A 12 31.52 -2.64 4.74
C MET A 12 30.98 -3.35 5.99
N PRO A 13 31.87 -3.78 6.91
CA PRO A 13 31.48 -4.61 8.05
C PRO A 13 30.49 -3.93 9.00
N PHE A 14 30.43 -2.60 9.02
CA PHE A 14 29.47 -1.82 9.82
C PHE A 14 28.01 -1.94 9.33
N LEU A 15 27.79 -2.41 8.10
CA LEU A 15 26.45 -2.62 7.58
C LEU A 15 25.85 -3.97 7.95
N LYS A 16 26.63 -4.89 8.52
CA LYS A 16 26.16 -6.25 8.83
C LYS A 16 24.97 -6.28 9.80
N ASP A 17 24.97 -5.37 10.75
CA ASP A 17 23.92 -5.29 11.78
C ASP A 17 22.62 -4.64 11.27
N HIS A 18 22.65 -4.07 10.06
CA HIS A 18 21.52 -3.39 9.43
C HIS A 18 20.97 -4.13 8.21
N VAL A 19 21.50 -5.32 7.89
CA VAL A 19 21.06 -6.10 6.73
C VAL A 19 19.94 -7.03 7.14
N GLU A 20 18.87 -7.05 6.33
CA GLU A 20 17.72 -7.92 6.48
C GLU A 20 17.55 -8.84 5.28
N ILE A 21 16.83 -9.92 5.47
CA ILE A 21 16.42 -10.80 4.36
C ILE A 21 15.06 -10.32 3.85
N SER A 22 14.99 -9.96 2.57
CA SER A 22 13.73 -9.63 1.94
C SER A 22 12.76 -10.81 2.04
N PRO A 23 11.58 -10.65 2.63
CA PRO A 23 10.59 -11.71 2.72
C PRO A 23 10.05 -12.12 1.35
N GLU A 24 10.20 -11.26 0.33
CA GLU A 24 9.69 -11.49 -1.02
C GLU A 24 10.69 -12.22 -1.91
N THR A 25 11.96 -11.89 -1.81
CA THR A 25 12.99 -12.37 -2.74
C THR A 25 13.99 -13.30 -2.08
N GLY A 26 14.00 -13.40 -0.75
CA GLY A 26 15.01 -14.14 0.03
C GLY A 26 16.43 -13.55 -0.07
N LYS A 27 16.59 -12.38 -0.70
CA LYS A 27 17.90 -11.74 -0.89
C LYS A 27 18.21 -10.79 0.27
N LEU A 28 19.49 -10.60 0.52
CA LEU A 28 19.97 -9.60 1.47
C LEU A 28 19.66 -8.20 0.95
N ILE A 29 18.96 -7.43 1.77
CA ILE A 29 18.62 -6.03 1.52
C ILE A 29 19.17 -5.16 2.64
N LEU A 30 19.53 -3.93 2.30
CA LEU A 30 19.85 -2.90 3.26
C LEU A 30 18.67 -1.93 3.33
N PRO A 31 17.86 -1.95 4.39
CA PRO A 31 16.84 -0.95 4.59
C PRO A 31 17.52 0.40 4.86
N LEU A 32 17.33 1.35 3.96
CA LEU A 32 17.88 2.70 4.13
C LEU A 32 17.09 3.49 5.17
N THR A 33 15.78 3.29 5.14
CA THR A 33 14.83 3.88 6.09
C THR A 33 13.61 2.97 6.19
N VAL A 34 13.12 2.79 7.40
CA VAL A 34 11.83 2.15 7.68
C VAL A 34 10.99 3.18 8.43
N ASP A 35 9.94 3.64 7.79
CA ASP A 35 8.96 4.54 8.41
C ASP A 35 7.63 3.79 8.52
N GLU A 36 7.11 3.71 9.72
CA GLU A 36 5.80 3.16 10.01
C GLU A 36 4.90 4.26 10.55
N THR A 37 3.77 4.46 9.92
CA THR A 37 2.74 5.37 10.41
C THR A 37 1.43 4.62 10.52
N VAL A 38 0.85 4.62 11.70
CA VAL A 38 -0.47 4.06 11.96
C VAL A 38 -1.45 5.22 12.00
N THR A 39 -2.34 5.26 11.02
CA THR A 39 -3.37 6.30 10.89
C THR A 39 -4.74 5.66 10.97
N GLN A 40 -5.60 6.21 11.82
CA GLN A 40 -7.01 5.89 11.85
C GLN A 40 -7.75 6.90 10.98
N GLN A 41 -8.46 6.40 9.98
CA GLN A 41 -9.33 7.20 9.13
C GLN A 41 -10.78 6.99 9.56
N LEU A 42 -11.43 8.06 9.95
CA LEU A 42 -12.85 8.08 10.30
C LEU A 42 -13.61 8.76 9.17
N TRP A 43 -14.66 8.11 8.71
CA TRP A 43 -15.53 8.67 7.69
C TRP A 43 -16.98 8.62 8.16
N ARG A 44 -17.69 9.73 8.04
CA ARG A 44 -19.10 9.85 8.38
C ARG A 44 -19.94 10.09 7.13
N LYS A 45 -20.87 9.18 6.86
CA LYS A 45 -21.74 9.25 5.68
C LYS A 45 -22.72 10.42 5.72
N SER A 46 -23.23 10.79 6.91
CA SER A 46 -24.30 11.78 7.07
C SER A 46 -23.93 13.18 6.58
N ASP A 47 -22.70 13.59 6.77
CA ASP A 47 -22.17 14.92 6.40
C ASP A 47 -20.91 14.81 5.51
N GLN A 48 -20.57 13.60 5.08
CA GLN A 48 -19.37 13.29 4.27
C GLN A 48 -18.06 13.79 4.91
N THR A 49 -18.06 13.91 6.25
CA THR A 49 -16.87 14.36 6.98
C THR A 49 -15.84 13.24 7.06
N ARG A 50 -14.58 13.58 6.83
CA ARG A 50 -13.44 12.67 6.97
C ARG A 50 -12.47 13.24 8.01
N LYS A 51 -11.97 12.37 8.90
CA LYS A 51 -10.97 12.73 9.88
C LYS A 51 -9.85 11.69 9.90
N ASN A 52 -8.61 12.15 9.79
CA ASN A 52 -7.42 11.32 9.89
C ASN A 52 -6.75 11.59 11.24
N ILE A 53 -6.47 10.54 11.98
CA ILE A 53 -5.82 10.59 13.29
C ILE A 53 -4.57 9.71 13.20
N VAL A 54 -3.39 10.30 13.31
CA VAL A 54 -2.15 9.53 13.44
C VAL A 54 -2.08 8.99 14.86
N ILE A 55 -2.16 7.66 15.00
CA ILE A 55 -2.14 6.96 16.30
C ILE A 55 -0.72 6.71 16.75
N GLY A 56 0.16 6.41 15.80
CA GLY A 56 1.56 6.13 16.07
C GLY A 56 2.42 6.39 14.85
N GLN A 57 3.66 6.76 15.12
CA GLN A 57 4.69 6.92 14.10
C GLN A 57 6.00 6.39 14.64
N ARG A 58 6.69 5.58 13.83
CA ARG A 58 8.04 5.08 14.10
C ARG A 58 8.87 5.28 12.85
N SER A 59 10.05 5.83 13.03
CA SER A 59 11.04 6.00 11.97
C SER A 59 12.36 5.39 12.46
N GLU A 60 12.88 4.43 11.70
CA GLU A 60 14.18 3.80 11.96
C GLU A 60 14.96 3.73 10.64
N GLY A 61 16.25 3.96 10.69
CA GLY A 61 17.10 3.84 9.50
C GLY A 61 18.50 4.37 9.68
N ILE A 62 19.29 4.23 8.63
CA ILE A 62 20.68 4.65 8.56
C ILE A 62 20.82 6.18 8.44
N ASN A 63 19.74 6.94 8.57
CA ASN A 63 19.74 8.39 8.41
C ASN A 63 20.72 9.13 9.31
N ASP A 64 21.03 8.55 10.49
CA ASP A 64 22.03 9.10 11.41
C ASP A 64 23.47 8.94 10.90
N LEU A 65 23.70 8.05 9.92
CA LEU A 65 25.00 7.78 9.33
C LEU A 65 25.27 8.54 8.03
N ILE A 66 24.22 9.04 7.38
CA ILE A 66 24.33 9.72 6.08
C ILE A 66 23.62 11.07 6.18
N ASN A 67 24.37 12.14 6.19
CA ASN A 67 23.90 13.56 6.29
C ASN A 67 23.07 14.04 5.06
N THR A 68 22.31 13.16 4.44
CA THR A 68 21.42 13.42 3.29
C THR A 68 19.93 13.51 3.68
N GLY A 69 19.66 13.65 4.99
CA GLY A 69 18.34 13.48 5.59
C GLY A 69 17.21 14.34 5.00
N ASP A 70 17.47 15.58 4.60
CA ASP A 70 16.38 16.48 4.20
C ASP A 70 15.78 16.16 2.84
N VAL A 71 16.58 15.71 1.87
CA VAL A 71 16.09 15.36 0.53
C VAL A 71 15.36 14.02 0.56
N LEU A 72 15.90 13.07 1.32
CA LEU A 72 15.27 11.75 1.49
C LEU A 72 13.95 11.86 2.26
N ASN A 73 13.92 12.63 3.35
CA ASN A 73 12.71 12.89 4.13
C ASN A 73 11.64 13.64 3.35
N ALA A 74 12.03 14.57 2.47
CA ALA A 74 11.08 15.24 1.57
C ALA A 74 10.49 14.27 0.54
N MET A 75 11.32 13.42 -0.05
CA MET A 75 10.85 12.37 -0.97
C MET A 75 9.96 11.34 -0.26
N MET A 76 10.28 10.99 0.99
CA MET A 76 9.51 10.01 1.76
C MET A 76 8.14 10.53 2.20
N LYS A 77 8.00 11.83 2.49
CA LYS A 77 6.69 12.43 2.79
C LYS A 77 5.68 12.28 1.66
N ASP A 78 6.15 12.32 0.41
CA ASP A 78 5.30 12.13 -0.76
C ASP A 78 4.95 10.64 -1.02
N VAL A 79 5.72 9.71 -0.44
CA VAL A 79 5.46 8.26 -0.56
C VAL A 79 4.34 7.81 0.37
N PHE A 80 4.24 8.39 1.56
CA PHE A 80 3.17 8.10 2.53
C PHE A 80 1.93 8.95 2.27
N THR A 81 1.48 8.94 1.02
CA THR A 81 0.21 9.58 0.67
C THR A 81 -0.93 8.77 1.26
N ASP A 82 -1.89 9.47 1.80
CA ASP A 82 -3.13 8.91 2.32
C ASP A 82 -3.92 8.25 1.18
N VAL A 83 -3.86 6.93 1.10
CA VAL A 83 -4.53 6.16 0.06
C VAL A 83 -5.98 5.95 0.45
N ASN A 84 -6.88 6.68 -0.22
CA ASN A 84 -8.30 6.45 -0.07
C ASN A 84 -8.85 5.68 -1.29
N LEU A 85 -9.26 4.45 -1.05
CA LEU A 85 -9.78 3.56 -2.09
C LEU A 85 -11.10 4.06 -2.70
N TYR A 86 -11.88 4.82 -1.95
CA TYR A 86 -13.19 5.33 -2.38
C TYR A 86 -13.10 6.63 -3.20
N ASP A 87 -11.93 7.23 -3.32
CA ASP A 87 -11.72 8.32 -4.27
C ASP A 87 -11.65 7.75 -5.70
N ASN A 88 -12.12 8.49 -6.68
CA ASN A 88 -12.05 8.04 -8.08
C ASN A 88 -10.61 7.83 -8.55
N ASN A 89 -9.69 8.63 -8.01
CA ASN A 89 -8.28 8.58 -8.34
C ASN A 89 -7.42 8.59 -7.08
N ILE A 90 -6.44 7.70 -7.05
CA ILE A 90 -5.46 7.58 -5.98
C ILE A 90 -4.15 8.19 -6.47
N ARG A 91 -3.65 9.19 -5.76
CA ARG A 91 -2.36 9.79 -6.06
C ARG A 91 -1.27 9.09 -5.25
N LEU A 92 -0.28 8.53 -5.94
CA LEU A 92 0.90 7.94 -5.34
C LEU A 92 2.13 8.53 -5.99
N LEU A 93 3.00 9.15 -5.19
CA LEU A 93 4.14 9.90 -5.72
C LEU A 93 3.64 10.97 -6.71
N GLN A 94 4.25 11.03 -7.88
CA GLN A 94 3.85 11.94 -8.97
C GLN A 94 2.79 11.33 -9.91
N TYR A 95 2.32 10.11 -9.63
CA TYR A 95 1.41 9.38 -10.51
C TYR A 95 -0.02 9.40 -9.95
N GLN A 96 -0.97 9.39 -10.86
CA GLN A 96 -2.39 9.27 -10.55
C GLN A 96 -2.91 7.96 -11.12
N PHE A 97 -3.53 7.16 -10.25
CA PHE A 97 -4.09 5.86 -10.59
C PHE A 97 -5.60 5.90 -10.45
N ILE A 98 -6.29 5.25 -11.36
CA ILE A 98 -7.74 5.01 -11.21
C ILE A 98 -7.93 4.04 -10.05
N SER A 99 -8.83 4.37 -9.13
CA SER A 99 -9.19 3.44 -8.05
C SER A 99 -10.00 2.26 -8.59
N PRO A 100 -9.80 1.05 -8.09
CA PRO A 100 -10.67 -0.07 -8.44
C PRO A 100 -12.13 0.14 -8.00
N LEU A 101 -12.38 1.01 -7.02
CA LEU A 101 -13.73 1.40 -6.60
C LEU A 101 -14.18 2.74 -7.22
N SER A 102 -13.48 3.26 -8.23
CA SER A 102 -13.92 4.46 -8.94
C SER A 102 -15.34 4.28 -9.47
N SER A 103 -16.23 5.21 -9.10
CA SER A 103 -17.62 5.20 -9.55
C SER A 103 -17.78 5.57 -11.02
N THR A 104 -16.77 6.19 -11.61
CA THR A 104 -16.80 6.64 -13.01
C THR A 104 -16.08 5.68 -13.95
N ASP A 105 -14.87 5.26 -13.57
CA ASP A 105 -13.95 4.59 -14.50
C ASP A 105 -13.56 3.17 -14.07
N GLY A 106 -13.86 2.77 -12.82
CA GLY A 106 -13.39 1.50 -12.24
C GLY A 106 -13.77 0.29 -13.10
N ILE A 107 -15.04 0.15 -13.49
CA ILE A 107 -15.53 -0.98 -14.29
C ILE A 107 -14.98 -0.94 -15.73
N ALA A 108 -14.75 0.24 -16.28
CA ALA A 108 -14.19 0.38 -17.62
C ALA A 108 -12.69 0.08 -17.65
N PHE A 109 -11.99 0.40 -16.58
CA PHE A 109 -10.54 0.27 -16.48
C PHE A 109 -10.08 -1.09 -15.97
N TYR A 110 -10.83 -1.72 -15.04
CA TYR A 110 -10.47 -2.99 -14.42
C TYR A 110 -11.38 -4.14 -14.83
N ARG A 111 -10.81 -5.34 -14.85
CA ARG A 111 -11.53 -6.62 -14.83
C ARG A 111 -11.58 -7.15 -13.41
N PHE A 112 -12.74 -7.65 -13.03
CA PHE A 112 -13.00 -8.22 -11.71
C PHE A 112 -13.37 -9.70 -11.84
N PHE A 113 -12.82 -10.51 -10.95
CA PHE A 113 -13.04 -11.95 -10.93
C PHE A 113 -13.46 -12.36 -9.53
N LEU A 114 -14.61 -12.97 -9.40
CA LEU A 114 -15.02 -13.63 -8.16
C LEU A 114 -14.22 -14.92 -8.02
N THR A 115 -13.43 -15.04 -6.99
CA THR A 115 -12.48 -16.17 -6.83
C THR A 115 -12.89 -17.12 -5.73
N ASP A 116 -13.23 -16.60 -4.54
CA ASP A 116 -13.52 -17.43 -3.38
C ASP A 116 -14.44 -16.71 -2.39
N THR A 117 -14.74 -17.40 -1.29
CA THR A 117 -15.37 -16.86 -0.10
C THR A 117 -14.55 -17.24 1.12
N THR A 118 -14.15 -16.25 1.90
CA THR A 118 -13.27 -16.44 3.06
C THR A 118 -13.84 -15.78 4.31
N MET A 119 -13.25 -16.07 5.48
CA MET A 119 -13.57 -15.42 6.74
C MET A 119 -12.47 -14.43 7.11
N ILE A 120 -12.83 -13.18 7.38
CA ILE A 120 -11.91 -12.14 7.87
C ILE A 120 -12.50 -11.56 9.16
N ASP A 121 -11.78 -11.68 10.25
CA ASP A 121 -12.16 -11.18 11.59
C ASP A 121 -13.58 -11.62 12.04
N GLY A 122 -14.00 -12.83 11.61
CA GLY A 122 -15.32 -13.37 11.91
C GLY A 122 -16.41 -13.02 10.88
N ASP A 123 -16.13 -12.15 9.93
CA ASP A 123 -17.06 -11.77 8.86
C ASP A 123 -16.84 -12.63 7.61
N ARG A 124 -17.94 -13.10 7.01
CA ARG A 124 -17.89 -13.79 5.72
C ARG A 124 -17.70 -12.78 4.60
N CYS A 125 -16.64 -12.96 3.82
CA CYS A 125 -16.28 -12.07 2.73
C CYS A 125 -16.21 -12.83 1.39
N ILE A 126 -16.64 -12.16 0.34
CA ILE A 126 -16.43 -12.59 -1.05
C ILE A 126 -15.09 -12.01 -1.48
N GLU A 127 -14.21 -12.87 -1.99
CA GLU A 127 -12.94 -12.46 -2.57
C GLU A 127 -13.12 -12.11 -4.04
N VAL A 128 -12.72 -10.89 -4.40
CA VAL A 128 -12.79 -10.34 -5.75
C VAL A 128 -11.40 -9.92 -6.18
N GLN A 129 -10.80 -10.66 -7.08
CA GLN A 129 -9.55 -10.26 -7.72
C GLN A 129 -9.82 -9.20 -8.78
N PHE A 130 -8.91 -8.26 -8.93
CA PHE A 130 -8.98 -7.24 -9.97
C PHE A 130 -7.62 -6.98 -10.61
N THR A 131 -7.65 -6.61 -11.88
CA THR A 131 -6.47 -6.23 -12.66
C THR A 131 -6.87 -5.28 -13.79
N PRO A 132 -5.99 -4.40 -14.28
CA PRO A 132 -6.29 -3.57 -15.44
C PRO A 132 -6.74 -4.39 -16.65
N ASN A 133 -7.66 -3.85 -17.43
CA ASN A 133 -8.14 -4.46 -18.67
C ASN A 133 -7.02 -4.70 -19.68
N ASN A 134 -6.10 -3.76 -19.76
CA ASN A 134 -4.90 -3.85 -20.57
C ASN A 134 -3.68 -3.99 -19.66
N ALA A 135 -2.87 -5.02 -19.87
CA ALA A 135 -1.68 -5.29 -19.07
C ALA A 135 -0.58 -4.21 -19.16
N GLN A 136 -0.69 -3.30 -20.13
CA GLN A 136 0.23 -2.16 -20.29
C GLN A 136 -0.25 -0.90 -19.56
N ASP A 137 -1.50 -0.88 -19.07
CA ASP A 137 -2.04 0.27 -18.36
C ASP A 137 -1.47 0.36 -16.94
N PHE A 138 -1.21 1.59 -16.52
CA PHE A 138 -0.79 1.89 -15.16
C PHE A 138 -1.99 1.78 -14.22
N GLY A 139 -2.11 0.66 -13.56
CA GLY A 139 -3.19 0.38 -12.62
C GLY A 139 -2.75 -0.52 -11.50
N PHE A 140 -3.59 -0.63 -10.49
CA PHE A 140 -3.41 -1.58 -9.41
C PHE A 140 -3.83 -2.98 -9.86
N SER A 141 -3.23 -3.99 -9.25
CA SER A 141 -3.75 -5.36 -9.27
C SER A 141 -3.83 -5.87 -7.84
N GLY A 142 -4.84 -6.67 -7.53
CA GLY A 142 -4.99 -7.15 -6.16
C GLY A 142 -6.32 -7.83 -5.89
N GLU A 143 -6.69 -7.80 -4.63
CA GLU A 143 -7.84 -8.49 -4.06
C GLU A 143 -8.67 -7.53 -3.21
N LEU A 144 -9.97 -7.53 -3.43
CA LEU A 144 -10.97 -6.89 -2.58
C LEU A 144 -11.72 -7.97 -1.81
N TYR A 145 -11.86 -7.79 -0.51
CA TYR A 145 -12.68 -8.64 0.34
C TYR A 145 -13.93 -7.89 0.72
N VAL A 146 -15.05 -8.30 0.16
CA VAL A 146 -16.33 -7.62 0.27
C VAL A 146 -17.24 -8.41 1.19
N LEU A 147 -17.89 -7.77 2.16
CA LEU A 147 -18.82 -8.42 3.07
C LEU A 147 -19.92 -9.15 2.28
N ALA A 148 -20.12 -10.43 2.58
CA ALA A 148 -21.15 -11.26 1.96
C ALA A 148 -22.53 -11.05 2.64
N ASP A 149 -22.85 -9.80 2.92
CA ASP A 149 -24.13 -9.37 3.49
C ASP A 149 -24.86 -8.42 2.51
N SER A 150 -25.95 -7.83 2.92
CA SER A 150 -26.72 -6.90 2.10
C SER A 150 -26.04 -5.54 1.89
N THR A 151 -24.93 -5.26 2.58
CA THR A 151 -24.23 -3.98 2.50
C THR A 151 -23.15 -3.97 1.43
N TYR A 152 -22.56 -5.13 1.11
CA TYR A 152 -21.45 -5.29 0.17
C TYR A 152 -20.28 -4.31 0.40
N ARG A 153 -20.02 -3.96 1.67
CA ARG A 153 -18.92 -3.07 2.02
C ARG A 153 -17.59 -3.79 1.87
N VAL A 154 -16.55 -3.03 1.54
CA VAL A 154 -15.18 -3.55 1.51
C VAL A 154 -14.71 -3.74 2.96
N LYS A 155 -14.34 -4.96 3.33
CA LYS A 155 -13.74 -5.29 4.62
C LYS A 155 -12.23 -5.13 4.58
N ARG A 156 -11.61 -5.53 3.47
CA ARG A 156 -10.16 -5.44 3.28
C ARG A 156 -9.82 -5.28 1.81
N VAL A 157 -8.72 -4.60 1.54
CA VAL A 157 -8.10 -4.55 0.22
C VAL A 157 -6.63 -4.88 0.34
N LYS A 158 -6.14 -5.71 -0.57
CA LYS A 158 -4.71 -5.95 -0.81
C LYS A 158 -4.43 -5.64 -2.26
N MET A 159 -3.62 -4.64 -2.53
CA MET A 159 -3.31 -4.25 -3.90
C MET A 159 -1.88 -3.77 -4.04
N GLY A 160 -1.39 -3.79 -5.24
CA GLY A 160 -0.06 -3.31 -5.57
C GLY A 160 0.03 -2.81 -7.00
N VAL A 161 1.15 -2.15 -7.28
CA VAL A 161 1.49 -1.74 -8.63
C VAL A 161 2.47 -2.77 -9.20
N PRO A 162 2.23 -3.33 -10.40
CA PRO A 162 3.13 -4.29 -11.02
C PRO A 162 4.55 -3.74 -11.20
N MET A 163 5.55 -4.60 -11.04
CA MET A 163 6.99 -4.24 -11.07
C MET A 163 7.48 -3.62 -12.38
N ASN A 164 6.74 -3.75 -13.48
CA ASN A 164 7.17 -3.32 -14.83
C ASN A 164 6.63 -1.94 -15.24
N THR A 165 6.13 -1.15 -14.29
CA THR A 165 5.44 0.12 -14.60
C THR A 165 6.38 1.30 -14.92
N GLY A 166 7.71 1.09 -14.95
CA GLY A 166 8.65 2.16 -15.29
C GLY A 166 8.70 3.32 -14.29
N ILE A 167 8.11 3.13 -13.10
CA ILE A 167 8.22 4.08 -12.00
C ILE A 167 9.66 4.00 -11.48
N ASN A 168 10.48 4.97 -11.86
CA ASN A 168 11.87 5.04 -11.43
C ASN A 168 11.94 4.97 -9.91
N PHE A 169 12.82 4.09 -9.39
CA PHE A 169 13.13 3.87 -7.97
C PHE A 169 12.14 3.03 -7.15
N VAL A 170 10.96 2.65 -7.66
CA VAL A 170 10.03 1.77 -6.95
C VAL A 170 10.09 0.37 -7.56
N GLN A 171 10.59 -0.61 -6.80
CA GLN A 171 10.61 -2.01 -7.24
C GLN A 171 9.27 -2.70 -7.03
N SER A 172 8.61 -2.40 -5.92
CA SER A 172 7.25 -2.86 -5.62
C SER A 172 6.56 -1.90 -4.67
N MET A 173 5.26 -1.79 -4.78
CA MET A 173 4.43 -1.09 -3.82
C MET A 173 3.25 -1.99 -3.48
N LYS A 174 3.01 -2.16 -2.19
CA LYS A 174 1.87 -2.92 -1.67
C LYS A 174 1.06 -2.05 -0.73
N ILE A 175 -0.24 -2.15 -0.85
CA ILE A 175 -1.23 -1.48 -0.01
C ILE A 175 -2.09 -2.58 0.59
N ASP A 176 -2.19 -2.61 1.90
CA ASP A 176 -3.06 -3.51 2.66
C ASP A 176 -3.86 -2.66 3.65
N GLN A 177 -5.17 -2.57 3.44
CA GLN A 177 -6.06 -1.77 4.27
C GLN A 177 -7.22 -2.64 4.74
N THR A 178 -7.56 -2.53 6.02
CA THR A 178 -8.72 -3.18 6.63
C THR A 178 -9.69 -2.10 7.12
N TYR A 179 -10.97 -2.31 6.88
CA TYR A 179 -12.04 -1.40 7.22
C TYR A 179 -12.92 -2.02 8.31
N GLU A 180 -13.28 -1.22 9.29
CA GLU A 180 -14.18 -1.61 10.36
C GLU A 180 -15.29 -0.58 10.50
N GLU A 181 -16.50 -1.06 10.76
CA GLU A 181 -17.61 -0.18 11.10
C GLU A 181 -17.51 0.20 12.57
N LEU A 182 -17.54 1.49 12.84
CA LEU A 182 -17.59 1.95 14.22
C LEU A 182 -19.01 1.78 14.78
N PRO A 183 -19.15 1.61 16.13
CA PRO A 183 -20.45 1.51 16.78
C PRO A 183 -21.37 2.72 16.52
N SER A 184 -20.81 3.85 16.12
CA SER A 184 -21.54 5.04 15.69
C SER A 184 -22.15 4.94 14.29
N GLY A 185 -21.90 3.85 13.54
CA GLY A 185 -22.30 3.69 12.15
C GLY A 185 -21.43 4.47 11.16
N GLU A 186 -20.21 4.79 11.54
CA GLU A 186 -19.21 5.49 10.75
C GLU A 186 -18.18 4.52 10.17
#